data_afb0770859034efab6653211aadf20d8
#
_entry.id   afb0770859034efab6653211aadf20d8
#
_cell.length_a   1.000
_cell.length_b   1.000
_cell.length_c   1.000
_cell.angle_alpha   90.00
_cell.angle_beta   90.00
_cell.angle_gamma   90.00
#
_symmetry.space_group_name_H-M   'P 1'
#
loop_
_entity.id
_entity.type
_entity.pdbx_description
1 polymer ?
#
loop_
_entity_poly.entity_id
_entity_poly.type
_entity_poly.pdbx_seq_one_letter_code
_entity_poly.pdbx_strand_id
1 'polypeptide(L)'
;MSDDRGIKVILLGEAGVGKTNLIHAALGGKFNPNSSTTITNEFYDSVVSFNNKNYAYFIWDTAGQEAYRAINKIFIKDSKIIFLVFSIDSKKSFEEIDFWINYVNEILGKGDHIIILIGNKSDLFLNQEVEDEDIKKKAEELKIRMKITSALKDGEGFKNYLEELLKEYILKHNTKEIEKPKETFTLDQEKIENNNDGTNKNKKTKKKCPCFKF
;
A
#
# COMPACT_ATOMS: atom_id res chain seq x y z
N MET A 1 7.36 -18.24 -13.50
CA MET A 1 7.97 -18.50 -12.18
C MET A 1 7.09 -17.80 -11.15
N SER A 2 6.40 -18.54 -10.29
CA SER A 2 5.67 -17.96 -9.17
C SER A 2 6.68 -17.29 -8.23
N ASP A 3 6.47 -16.03 -7.88
CA ASP A 3 7.32 -15.34 -6.91
C ASP A 3 7.15 -16.05 -5.55
N ASP A 4 8.17 -16.76 -5.12
CA ASP A 4 8.15 -17.59 -3.90
C ASP A 4 8.23 -16.72 -2.62
N ARG A 5 8.22 -15.38 -2.77
CA ARG A 5 8.39 -14.41 -1.67
C ARG A 5 7.13 -14.13 -0.87
N GLY A 6 5.95 -14.51 -1.35
CA GLY A 6 4.69 -14.30 -0.64
C GLY A 6 3.63 -13.56 -1.45
N ILE A 7 2.57 -13.09 -0.76
CA ILE A 7 1.43 -12.41 -1.38
C ILE A 7 1.81 -10.96 -1.66
N LYS A 8 1.79 -10.59 -2.94
CA LYS A 8 2.10 -9.22 -3.37
C LYS A 8 0.88 -8.31 -3.28
N VAL A 9 1.04 -7.23 -2.54
CA VAL A 9 0.06 -6.14 -2.38
C VAL A 9 0.62 -4.87 -3.00
N ILE A 10 -0.19 -4.10 -3.70
CA ILE A 10 0.21 -2.81 -4.26
C ILE A 10 -0.86 -1.75 -4.02
N LEU A 11 -0.42 -0.52 -3.74
CA LEU A 11 -1.29 0.66 -3.68
C LEU A 11 -1.01 1.55 -4.89
N LEU A 12 -2.06 1.90 -5.64
CA LEU A 12 -2.03 2.75 -6.82
C LEU A 12 -2.96 3.93 -6.63
N GLY A 13 -2.67 5.05 -7.25
CA GLY A 13 -3.47 6.28 -7.16
C GLY A 13 -2.59 7.52 -7.28
N GLU A 14 -3.20 8.69 -7.37
CA GLU A 14 -2.53 9.97 -7.53
C GLU A 14 -1.57 10.32 -6.37
N ALA A 15 -0.70 11.31 -6.63
CA ALA A 15 0.17 11.85 -5.58
C ALA A 15 -0.66 12.50 -4.46
N GLY A 16 -0.22 12.35 -3.21
CA GLY A 16 -0.84 13.02 -2.07
C GLY A 16 -2.15 12.38 -1.56
N VAL A 17 -2.66 11.29 -2.16
CA VAL A 17 -3.87 10.60 -1.65
C VAL A 17 -3.62 9.81 -0.36
N GLY A 18 -2.36 9.67 0.08
CA GLY A 18 -1.99 9.07 1.36
C GLY A 18 -1.65 7.58 1.33
N LYS A 19 -1.21 7.03 0.20
CA LYS A 19 -0.80 5.61 0.06
C LYS A 19 0.25 5.21 1.09
N THR A 20 1.34 5.96 1.20
CA THR A 20 2.42 5.73 2.16
C THR A 20 1.93 5.70 3.61
N ASN A 21 1.05 6.63 3.99
CA ASN A 21 0.49 6.65 5.34
C ASN A 21 -0.46 5.46 5.59
N LEU A 22 -1.20 5.00 4.58
CA LEU A 22 -2.00 3.77 4.69
C LEU A 22 -1.11 2.54 4.91
N ILE A 23 0.01 2.46 4.20
CA ILE A 23 0.98 1.36 4.37
C ILE A 23 1.58 1.39 5.77
N HIS A 24 2.03 2.55 6.23
CA HIS A 24 2.55 2.69 7.60
C HIS A 24 1.50 2.27 8.64
N ALA A 25 0.25 2.67 8.47
CA ALA A 25 -0.84 2.29 9.34
C ALA A 25 -1.08 0.76 9.32
N ALA A 26 -1.07 0.13 8.15
CA ALA A 26 -1.22 -1.32 8.00
C ALA A 26 -0.09 -2.10 8.70
N LEU A 27 1.11 -1.53 8.73
CA LEU A 27 2.28 -2.13 9.39
C LEU A 27 2.39 -1.77 10.88
N GLY A 28 1.37 -1.11 11.46
CA GLY A 28 1.35 -0.71 12.86
C GLY A 28 2.18 0.54 13.17
N GLY A 29 2.62 1.27 12.14
CA GLY A 29 3.32 2.54 12.28
C GLY A 29 2.39 3.71 12.64
N LYS A 30 2.99 4.84 13.01
CA LYS A 30 2.25 6.08 13.29
C LYS A 30 2.06 6.89 12.00
N PHE A 31 0.94 7.60 11.94
CA PHE A 31 0.69 8.58 10.88
C PHE A 31 1.77 9.68 10.88
N ASN A 32 2.31 9.99 9.70
CA ASN A 32 3.26 11.07 9.52
C ASN A 32 2.63 12.23 8.72
N PRO A 33 2.25 13.34 9.38
CA PRO A 33 1.66 14.50 8.70
C PRO A 33 2.64 15.20 7.74
N ASN A 34 3.94 15.02 7.95
CA ASN A 34 5.00 15.64 7.16
C ASN A 34 5.56 14.68 6.09
N SER A 35 4.81 13.62 5.74
CA SER A 35 5.24 12.73 4.66
C SER A 35 5.33 13.53 3.35
N SER A 36 6.54 13.61 2.79
CA SER A 36 6.75 14.18 1.46
C SER A 36 6.17 13.25 0.39
N THR A 37 5.91 13.79 -0.79
CA THR A 37 5.51 12.97 -1.94
C THR A 37 6.55 11.88 -2.19
N THR A 38 6.09 10.65 -2.29
CA THR A 38 6.93 9.47 -2.59
C THR A 38 7.53 9.62 -3.99
N ILE A 39 8.86 9.67 -4.07
CA ILE A 39 9.61 9.83 -5.32
C ILE A 39 10.11 8.47 -5.83
N THR A 40 10.41 7.54 -4.91
CA THR A 40 10.93 6.22 -5.22
C THR A 40 9.94 5.15 -4.75
N ASN A 41 9.77 4.11 -5.54
CA ASN A 41 8.97 2.97 -5.10
C ASN A 41 9.73 2.22 -3.99
N GLU A 42 9.04 1.94 -2.91
CA GLU A 42 9.56 1.19 -1.76
C GLU A 42 8.71 -0.06 -1.53
N PHE A 43 9.28 -1.07 -0.90
CA PHE A 43 8.53 -2.26 -0.53
C PHE A 43 8.74 -2.59 0.94
N TYR A 44 7.71 -3.17 1.55
CA TYR A 44 7.69 -3.53 2.96
C TYR A 44 7.27 -4.98 3.11
N ASP A 45 8.12 -5.80 3.75
CA ASP A 45 7.82 -7.19 4.06
C ASP A 45 7.03 -7.28 5.36
N SER A 46 6.10 -8.22 5.42
CA SER A 46 5.33 -8.50 6.64
C SER A 46 4.79 -9.93 6.63
N VAL A 47 4.13 -10.30 7.72
CA VAL A 47 3.58 -11.64 7.92
C VAL A 47 2.16 -11.55 8.47
N VAL A 48 1.26 -12.33 7.89
CA VAL A 48 -0.09 -12.55 8.42
C VAL A 48 -0.20 -13.96 9.00
N SER A 49 -0.72 -14.06 10.22
CA SER A 49 -1.01 -15.34 10.85
C SER A 49 -2.44 -15.77 10.60
N PHE A 50 -2.62 -16.99 10.10
CA PHE A 50 -3.94 -17.56 9.80
C PHE A 50 -3.92 -19.06 10.04
N ASN A 51 -4.91 -19.60 10.79
CA ASN A 51 -5.04 -21.03 11.14
C ASN A 51 -3.73 -21.64 11.72
N ASN A 52 -3.10 -20.91 12.67
CA ASN A 52 -1.82 -21.29 13.31
C ASN A 52 -0.62 -21.39 12.35
N LYS A 53 -0.73 -20.85 11.17
CA LYS A 53 0.30 -20.79 10.14
C LYS A 53 0.65 -19.35 9.81
N ASN A 54 1.84 -19.12 9.30
CA ASN A 54 2.31 -17.80 8.92
C ASN A 54 2.46 -17.74 7.39
N TYR A 55 2.06 -16.59 6.83
CA TYR A 55 2.12 -16.33 5.40
C TYR A 55 2.81 -15.00 5.16
N ALA A 56 3.85 -15.01 4.34
CA ALA A 56 4.54 -13.78 3.94
C ALA A 56 3.65 -12.98 2.99
N TYR A 57 3.68 -11.67 3.16
CA TYR A 57 3.20 -10.72 2.17
C TYR A 57 4.13 -9.53 2.09
N PHE A 58 4.07 -8.80 1.01
CA PHE A 58 4.83 -7.57 0.86
C PHE A 58 4.02 -6.52 0.13
N ILE A 59 4.17 -5.28 0.57
CA ILE A 59 3.43 -4.13 0.08
C ILE A 59 4.36 -3.23 -0.71
N TRP A 60 3.96 -2.89 -1.94
CA TRP A 60 4.63 -1.88 -2.74
C TRP A 60 3.99 -0.52 -2.54
N ASP A 61 4.78 0.44 -2.03
CA ASP A 61 4.46 1.87 -2.06
C ASP A 61 4.90 2.46 -3.39
N THR A 62 3.97 3.02 -4.13
CA THR A 62 4.24 3.54 -5.46
C THR A 62 4.25 5.07 -5.47
N ALA A 63 5.19 5.65 -6.22
CA ALA A 63 5.15 7.07 -6.53
C ALA A 63 3.87 7.40 -7.32
N GLY A 64 3.07 8.33 -6.80
CA GLY A 64 1.77 8.70 -7.38
C GLY A 64 1.83 9.73 -8.51
N GLN A 65 3.03 10.17 -8.93
CA GLN A 65 3.16 11.15 -10.00
C GLN A 65 3.03 10.50 -11.38
N GLU A 66 2.35 11.16 -12.29
CA GLU A 66 2.17 10.73 -13.68
C GLU A 66 3.50 10.44 -14.41
N ALA A 67 4.58 11.12 -14.05
CA ALA A 67 5.91 10.89 -14.59
C ALA A 67 6.44 9.46 -14.35
N TYR A 68 5.91 8.75 -13.35
CA TYR A 68 6.34 7.40 -12.98
C TYR A 68 5.35 6.31 -13.40
N ARG A 69 4.27 6.64 -14.11
CA ARG A 69 3.25 5.67 -14.56
C ARG A 69 3.87 4.52 -15.38
N ALA A 70 4.82 4.82 -16.26
CA ALA A 70 5.50 3.80 -17.07
C ALA A 70 6.33 2.81 -16.23
N ILE A 71 6.89 3.27 -15.11
CA ILE A 71 7.71 2.44 -14.20
C ILE A 71 6.81 1.50 -13.39
N ASN A 72 5.58 1.90 -13.11
CA ASN A 72 4.64 1.11 -12.31
C ASN A 72 4.24 -0.22 -12.95
N LYS A 73 4.39 -0.38 -14.28
CA LYS A 73 4.06 -1.64 -14.98
C LYS A 73 4.78 -2.86 -14.39
N ILE A 74 6.06 -2.71 -14.06
CA ILE A 74 6.87 -3.79 -13.46
C ILE A 74 6.38 -4.11 -12.04
N PHE A 75 5.93 -3.09 -11.31
CA PHE A 75 5.47 -3.25 -9.93
C PHE A 75 4.04 -3.79 -9.84
N ILE A 76 3.19 -3.56 -10.85
CA ILE A 76 1.82 -4.11 -10.91
C ILE A 76 1.85 -5.60 -11.23
N LYS A 77 2.80 -6.03 -12.07
CA LYS A 77 2.90 -7.42 -12.47
C LYS A 77 2.95 -8.36 -11.25
N ASP A 78 2.21 -9.47 -11.35
CA ASP A 78 2.09 -10.52 -10.33
C ASP A 78 1.45 -10.07 -9.00
N SER A 79 0.87 -8.85 -8.92
CA SER A 79 0.14 -8.40 -7.74
C SER A 79 -1.14 -9.22 -7.52
N LYS A 80 -1.41 -9.53 -6.26
CA LYS A 80 -2.55 -10.36 -5.83
C LYS A 80 -3.66 -9.53 -5.19
N ILE A 81 -3.30 -8.45 -4.51
CA ILE A 81 -4.22 -7.49 -3.92
C ILE A 81 -3.80 -6.11 -4.40
N ILE A 82 -4.74 -5.39 -5.00
CA ILE A 82 -4.52 -4.07 -5.57
C ILE A 82 -5.48 -3.08 -4.91
N PHE A 83 -4.96 -2.07 -4.25
CA PHE A 83 -5.72 -0.96 -3.74
C PHE A 83 -5.64 0.23 -4.70
N LEU A 84 -6.79 0.63 -5.25
CA LEU A 84 -6.93 1.87 -6.01
C LEU A 84 -7.33 2.96 -5.03
N VAL A 85 -6.40 3.85 -4.71
CA VAL A 85 -6.55 4.83 -3.64
C VAL A 85 -6.81 6.21 -4.22
N PHE A 86 -7.89 6.83 -3.79
CA PHE A 86 -8.19 8.25 -3.98
C PHE A 86 -8.38 8.94 -2.63
N SER A 87 -8.43 10.26 -2.63
CA SER A 87 -8.72 11.06 -1.43
C SER A 87 -10.10 11.69 -1.56
N ILE A 88 -10.93 11.61 -0.50
CA ILE A 88 -12.30 12.16 -0.54
C ILE A 88 -12.34 13.68 -0.74
N ASP A 89 -11.26 14.39 -0.36
CA ASP A 89 -11.05 15.82 -0.53
C ASP A 89 -10.46 16.19 -1.90
N SER A 90 -10.48 15.28 -2.87
CA SER A 90 -9.92 15.50 -4.21
C SER A 90 -10.68 14.75 -5.29
N LYS A 91 -11.63 15.48 -5.94
CA LYS A 91 -12.40 14.96 -7.07
C LYS A 91 -11.49 14.49 -8.22
N LYS A 92 -10.40 15.24 -8.47
CA LYS A 92 -9.41 14.86 -9.48
C LYS A 92 -8.84 13.47 -9.20
N SER A 93 -8.47 13.15 -7.96
CA SER A 93 -7.91 11.85 -7.61
C SER A 93 -8.91 10.70 -7.77
N PHE A 94 -10.20 10.99 -7.62
CA PHE A 94 -11.29 10.03 -7.88
C PHE A 94 -11.53 9.81 -9.37
N GLU A 95 -11.49 10.85 -10.19
CA GLU A 95 -11.62 10.74 -11.65
C GLU A 95 -10.49 9.91 -12.27
N GLU A 96 -9.27 9.98 -11.72
CA GLU A 96 -8.12 9.18 -12.16
C GLU A 96 -8.24 7.67 -11.85
N ILE A 97 -9.23 7.24 -11.07
CA ILE A 97 -9.48 5.80 -10.80
C ILE A 97 -9.77 5.04 -12.10
N ASP A 98 -10.43 5.66 -13.08
CA ASP A 98 -10.70 5.04 -14.38
C ASP A 98 -9.41 4.74 -15.15
N PHE A 99 -8.43 5.63 -15.07
CA PHE A 99 -7.10 5.36 -15.63
C PHE A 99 -6.44 4.17 -14.91
N TRP A 100 -6.42 4.18 -13.58
CA TRP A 100 -5.72 3.14 -12.80
C TRP A 100 -6.33 1.76 -12.99
N ILE A 101 -7.66 1.62 -13.00
CA ILE A 101 -8.32 0.33 -13.22
C ILE A 101 -8.04 -0.21 -14.63
N ASN A 102 -8.09 0.64 -15.64
CA ASN A 102 -7.77 0.23 -17.01
C ASN A 102 -6.31 -0.19 -17.14
N TYR A 103 -5.40 0.53 -16.49
CA TYR A 103 -3.98 0.22 -16.48
C TYR A 103 -3.67 -1.11 -15.79
N VAL A 104 -4.30 -1.38 -14.65
CA VAL A 104 -4.21 -2.69 -13.97
C VAL A 104 -4.74 -3.82 -14.86
N ASN A 105 -5.89 -3.62 -15.48
CA ASN A 105 -6.51 -4.62 -16.37
C ASN A 105 -5.67 -4.91 -17.62
N GLU A 106 -4.99 -3.89 -18.17
CA GLU A 106 -4.05 -4.07 -19.30
C GLU A 106 -2.86 -4.98 -18.90
N ILE A 107 -2.34 -4.80 -17.68
CA ILE A 107 -1.14 -5.50 -17.23
C ILE A 107 -1.42 -6.90 -16.71
N LEU A 108 -2.46 -7.05 -15.90
CA LEU A 108 -2.78 -8.32 -15.23
C LEU A 108 -3.79 -9.17 -16.00
N GLY A 109 -4.58 -8.54 -16.88
CA GLY A 109 -5.64 -9.23 -17.61
C GLY A 109 -6.71 -9.82 -16.67
N LYS A 110 -7.38 -10.87 -17.15
CA LYS A 110 -8.30 -11.66 -16.31
C LYS A 110 -7.47 -12.64 -15.48
N GLY A 111 -7.28 -12.35 -14.21
CA GLY A 111 -6.46 -13.16 -13.31
C GLY A 111 -7.06 -13.28 -11.91
N ASP A 112 -6.41 -14.11 -11.10
CA ASP A 112 -6.77 -14.31 -9.70
C ASP A 112 -6.17 -13.21 -8.82
N HIS A 113 -6.68 -11.99 -8.98
CA HIS A 113 -6.31 -10.85 -8.14
C HIS A 113 -7.56 -10.18 -7.58
N ILE A 114 -7.39 -9.47 -6.50
CA ILE A 114 -8.45 -8.73 -5.81
C ILE A 114 -8.17 -7.25 -5.99
N ILE A 115 -9.11 -6.51 -6.58
CA ILE A 115 -9.03 -5.04 -6.71
C ILE A 115 -10.03 -4.41 -5.75
N ILE A 116 -9.58 -3.40 -5.02
CA ILE A 116 -10.39 -2.67 -4.04
C ILE A 116 -10.26 -1.17 -4.28
N LEU A 117 -11.37 -0.46 -4.25
CA LEU A 117 -11.44 1.00 -4.24
C LEU A 117 -11.31 1.52 -2.81
N ILE A 118 -10.35 2.40 -2.55
CA ILE A 118 -10.11 3.00 -1.23
C ILE A 118 -10.30 4.51 -1.30
N GLY A 119 -11.32 5.01 -0.61
CA GLY A 119 -11.47 6.43 -0.32
C GLY A 119 -10.75 6.76 0.99
N ASN A 120 -9.61 7.42 0.90
CA ASN A 120 -8.80 7.79 2.07
C ASN A 120 -9.10 9.22 2.53
N LYS A 121 -8.58 9.59 3.69
CA LYS A 121 -8.72 10.86 4.37
C LYS A 121 -10.17 11.19 4.78
N SER A 122 -10.93 10.18 5.20
CA SER A 122 -12.32 10.37 5.67
C SER A 122 -12.42 11.33 6.88
N ASP A 123 -11.32 11.63 7.53
CA ASP A 123 -11.20 12.68 8.55
C ASP A 123 -11.40 14.09 8.01
N LEU A 124 -11.26 14.30 6.70
CA LEU A 124 -11.46 15.57 6.01
C LEU A 124 -12.89 15.74 5.45
N PHE A 125 -13.87 15.11 6.08
CA PHE A 125 -15.28 15.11 5.65
C PHE A 125 -15.89 16.50 5.44
N LEU A 126 -15.39 17.52 6.14
CA LEU A 126 -15.83 18.92 5.94
C LEU A 126 -15.35 19.51 4.60
N ASN A 127 -14.34 18.93 4.00
CA ASN A 127 -13.74 19.34 2.74
C ASN A 127 -13.96 18.27 1.64
N GLN A 128 -14.95 17.38 1.85
CA GLN A 128 -15.25 16.31 0.92
C GLN A 128 -15.71 16.86 -0.43
N GLU A 129 -15.05 16.45 -1.51
CA GLU A 129 -15.36 16.80 -2.89
C GLU A 129 -16.02 15.64 -3.66
N VAL A 130 -15.94 14.42 -3.13
CA VAL A 130 -16.46 13.20 -3.76
C VAL A 130 -17.63 12.67 -2.95
N GLU A 131 -18.84 12.70 -3.51
CA GLU A 131 -20.04 12.23 -2.82
C GLU A 131 -20.00 10.71 -2.60
N ASP A 132 -20.53 10.27 -1.44
CA ASP A 132 -20.58 8.84 -1.10
C ASP A 132 -21.35 8.00 -2.11
N GLU A 133 -22.38 8.60 -2.73
CA GLU A 133 -23.18 7.98 -3.80
C GLU A 133 -22.34 7.72 -5.05
N ASP A 134 -21.47 8.67 -5.42
CA ASP A 134 -20.59 8.54 -6.59
C ASP A 134 -19.54 7.44 -6.35
N ILE A 135 -19.04 7.33 -5.12
CA ILE A 135 -18.09 6.27 -4.76
C ILE A 135 -18.75 4.89 -4.86
N LYS A 136 -19.95 4.74 -4.31
CA LYS A 136 -20.71 3.49 -4.38
C LYS A 136 -21.00 3.11 -5.83
N LYS A 137 -21.54 4.06 -6.62
CA LYS A 137 -21.84 3.87 -8.03
C LYS A 137 -20.60 3.44 -8.81
N LYS A 138 -19.46 4.08 -8.60
CA LYS A 138 -18.19 3.72 -9.25
C LYS A 138 -17.77 2.29 -8.89
N ALA A 139 -17.85 1.90 -7.62
CA ALA A 139 -17.51 0.55 -7.18
C ALA A 139 -18.44 -0.52 -7.80
N GLU A 140 -19.74 -0.23 -7.92
CA GLU A 140 -20.74 -1.09 -8.57
C GLU A 140 -20.48 -1.22 -10.08
N GLU A 141 -20.22 -0.12 -10.79
CA GLU A 141 -19.87 -0.09 -12.21
C GLU A 141 -18.63 -0.93 -12.50
N LEU A 142 -17.59 -0.80 -11.66
CA LEU A 142 -16.36 -1.54 -11.78
C LEU A 142 -16.45 -2.97 -11.23
N LYS A 143 -17.54 -3.33 -10.54
CA LYS A 143 -17.77 -4.61 -9.86
C LYS A 143 -16.65 -4.97 -8.90
N ILE A 144 -16.15 -3.98 -8.16
CA ILE A 144 -15.11 -4.12 -7.15
C ILE A 144 -15.63 -3.70 -5.77
N ARG A 145 -14.98 -4.21 -4.71
CA ARG A 145 -15.28 -3.77 -3.35
C ARG A 145 -14.72 -2.37 -3.09
N MET A 146 -15.34 -1.67 -2.15
CA MET A 146 -14.87 -0.36 -1.69
C MET A 146 -14.73 -0.31 -0.18
N LYS A 147 -13.86 0.56 0.31
CA LYS A 147 -13.74 0.92 1.72
C LYS A 147 -13.38 2.40 1.83
N ILE A 148 -14.08 3.11 2.71
CA ILE A 148 -13.73 4.47 3.14
C ILE A 148 -12.94 4.35 4.42
N THR A 149 -11.82 5.08 4.54
CA THR A 149 -10.90 4.99 5.67
C THR A 149 -10.14 6.31 5.88
N SER A 150 -9.41 6.39 6.97
CA SER A 150 -8.47 7.48 7.25
C SER A 150 -7.17 6.89 7.79
N ALA A 151 -6.08 7.08 7.09
CA ALA A 151 -4.76 6.71 7.59
C ALA A 151 -4.43 7.40 8.94
N LEU A 152 -5.02 8.57 9.20
CA LEU A 152 -4.86 9.33 10.45
C LEU A 152 -5.71 8.76 11.59
N LYS A 153 -6.97 8.41 11.33
CA LYS A 153 -7.96 8.09 12.38
C LYS A 153 -8.30 6.61 12.46
N ASP A 154 -8.18 5.87 11.36
CA ASP A 154 -8.61 4.48 11.23
C ASP A 154 -7.49 3.58 10.67
N GLY A 155 -6.25 3.83 11.09
CA GLY A 155 -5.10 3.03 10.64
C GLY A 155 -5.23 1.55 10.99
N GLU A 156 -5.72 1.24 12.18
CA GLU A 156 -5.97 -0.14 12.61
C GLU A 156 -7.11 -0.80 11.83
N GLY A 157 -8.18 -0.05 11.53
CA GLY A 157 -9.26 -0.54 10.68
C GLY A 157 -8.82 -0.85 9.25
N PHE A 158 -7.87 -0.08 8.70
CA PHE A 158 -7.26 -0.41 7.41
C PHE A 158 -6.37 -1.65 7.50
N LYS A 159 -5.56 -1.79 8.56
CA LYS A 159 -4.75 -2.97 8.82
C LYS A 159 -5.61 -4.24 8.89
N ASN A 160 -6.66 -4.22 9.71
CA ASN A 160 -7.57 -5.35 9.86
C ASN A 160 -8.22 -5.74 8.53
N TYR A 161 -8.62 -4.76 7.73
CA TYR A 161 -9.18 -5.00 6.41
C TYR A 161 -8.17 -5.64 5.43
N LEU A 162 -6.92 -5.17 5.44
CA LEU A 162 -5.85 -5.83 4.67
C LEU A 162 -5.65 -7.29 5.10
N GLU A 163 -5.63 -7.55 6.42
CA GLU A 163 -5.49 -8.92 6.93
C GLU A 163 -6.66 -9.82 6.53
N GLU A 164 -7.90 -9.31 6.51
CA GLU A 164 -9.06 -10.04 6.01
C GLU A 164 -8.90 -10.44 4.53
N LEU A 165 -8.45 -9.50 3.69
CA LEU A 165 -8.20 -9.75 2.28
C LEU A 165 -7.06 -10.76 2.06
N LEU A 166 -6.00 -10.69 2.85
CA LEU A 166 -4.91 -11.66 2.82
C LEU A 166 -5.40 -13.07 3.19
N LYS A 167 -6.20 -13.18 4.24
CA LYS A 167 -6.81 -14.46 4.68
C LYS A 167 -7.75 -15.03 3.61
N GLU A 168 -8.57 -14.18 3.00
CA GLU A 168 -9.44 -14.57 1.86
C GLU A 168 -8.60 -15.11 0.69
N TYR A 169 -7.53 -14.39 0.33
CA TYR A 169 -6.64 -14.82 -0.74
C TYR A 169 -5.97 -16.15 -0.43
N ILE A 170 -5.46 -16.33 0.80
CA ILE A 170 -4.83 -17.58 1.27
C ILE A 170 -5.80 -18.75 1.15
N LEU A 171 -7.03 -18.59 1.61
CA LEU A 171 -8.08 -19.64 1.53
C LEU A 171 -8.37 -20.04 0.09
N LYS A 172 -8.48 -19.06 -0.80
CA LYS A 172 -8.82 -19.29 -2.21
C LYS A 172 -7.70 -19.99 -2.98
N HIS A 173 -6.44 -19.69 -2.65
CA HIS A 173 -5.28 -20.07 -3.48
C HIS A 173 -4.35 -21.09 -2.84
N ASN A 174 -4.69 -21.63 -1.65
CA ASN A 174 -3.85 -22.59 -0.91
C ASN A 174 -2.37 -22.15 -0.87
N THR A 175 -2.16 -20.88 -0.47
CA THR A 175 -0.86 -20.22 -0.47
C THR A 175 0.15 -20.96 0.43
N LYS A 176 1.41 -20.98 0.02
CA LYS A 176 2.49 -21.61 0.80
C LYS A 176 2.70 -20.91 2.14
N GLU A 177 2.80 -21.71 3.18
CA GLU A 177 3.17 -21.31 4.53
C GLU A 177 4.66 -20.97 4.60
N ILE A 178 5.02 -20.04 5.49
CA ILE A 178 6.41 -19.79 5.88
C ILE A 178 6.63 -20.13 7.37
N GLU A 179 7.83 -20.59 7.70
CA GLU A 179 8.24 -20.68 9.09
C GLU A 179 8.32 -19.28 9.72
N LYS A 180 8.03 -19.15 11.03
CA LYS A 180 8.10 -17.86 11.71
C LYS A 180 9.44 -17.18 11.43
N PRO A 181 9.47 -15.92 10.98
CA PRO A 181 10.71 -15.17 10.91
C PRO A 181 11.33 -15.14 12.32
N LYS A 182 12.63 -15.44 12.42
CA LYS A 182 13.34 -15.47 13.71
C LYS A 182 13.47 -14.08 14.36
N GLU A 183 13.13 -13.00 13.65
CA GLU A 183 13.17 -11.63 14.16
C GLU A 183 12.04 -10.79 13.55
N THR A 184 11.21 -10.20 14.40
CA THR A 184 10.33 -9.11 14.02
C THR A 184 11.19 -7.90 13.70
N PHE A 185 11.04 -7.35 12.50
CA PHE A 185 11.62 -6.07 12.16
C PHE A 185 10.91 -4.99 12.99
N THR A 186 11.49 -4.65 14.13
CA THR A 186 11.11 -3.44 14.86
C THR A 186 11.69 -2.26 14.06
N LEU A 187 10.81 -1.37 13.62
CA LEU A 187 11.24 -0.04 13.20
C LEU A 187 12.02 0.56 14.37
N ASP A 188 13.33 0.72 14.19
CA ASP A 188 14.16 1.42 15.15
C ASP A 188 13.57 2.82 15.35
N GLN A 189 12.99 3.02 16.53
CA GLN A 189 12.66 4.35 17.01
C GLN A 189 14.01 5.06 17.25
N GLU A 190 14.42 5.89 16.31
CA GLU A 190 15.50 6.84 16.59
C GLU A 190 15.11 7.65 17.83
N LYS A 191 15.76 7.34 18.93
CA LYS A 191 15.79 8.18 20.12
C LYS A 191 16.39 9.50 19.72
N ILE A 192 15.57 10.55 19.66
CA ILE A 192 16.06 11.93 19.67
C ILE A 192 16.53 12.17 21.10
N GLU A 193 17.76 11.83 21.39
CA GLU A 193 18.47 12.38 22.53
C GLU A 193 19.03 13.74 22.09
N ASN A 194 18.47 14.79 22.70
CA ASN A 194 19.05 16.12 22.68
C ASN A 194 20.44 16.06 23.36
N ASN A 195 21.49 16.07 22.58
CA ASN A 195 22.80 16.49 23.05
C ASN A 195 23.32 17.58 22.13
N ASN A 196 23.25 18.82 22.63
CA ASN A 196 24.12 19.90 22.24
C ASN A 196 25.55 19.47 22.52
N ASP A 197 26.33 19.18 21.52
CA ASP A 197 27.72 19.65 21.42
C ASP A 197 28.26 19.34 20.01
N GLY A 198 28.96 20.36 19.49
CA GLY A 198 29.45 20.39 18.14
C GLY A 198 30.57 19.40 17.86
N THR A 199 30.61 18.94 16.69
CA THR A 199 31.69 18.72 15.71
C THR A 199 31.40 17.49 14.84
N ASN A 200 31.09 17.81 13.62
CA ASN A 200 31.45 17.18 12.33
C ASN A 200 31.96 15.72 12.30
N LYS A 201 31.19 14.81 11.68
CA LYS A 201 31.61 13.96 10.54
C LYS A 201 30.50 13.03 10.05
N ASN A 202 30.03 13.35 8.84
CA ASN A 202 29.16 12.50 8.01
C ASN A 202 29.76 11.10 7.76
N LYS A 203 29.01 10.04 8.08
CA LYS A 203 29.06 8.78 7.34
C LYS A 203 27.64 8.22 7.21
N LYS A 204 26.97 8.55 6.12
CA LYS A 204 25.76 7.85 5.66
C LYS A 204 26.19 6.51 5.08
N THR A 205 25.93 5.42 5.78
CA THR A 205 25.98 4.08 5.17
C THR A 205 24.66 3.82 4.47
N LYS A 206 24.62 4.06 3.18
CA LYS A 206 23.55 3.59 2.29
C LYS A 206 23.67 2.06 2.21
N LYS A 207 22.75 1.30 2.78
CA LYS A 207 22.58 -0.11 2.42
C LYS A 207 22.02 -0.17 1.00
N LYS A 208 22.85 -0.58 0.06
CA LYS A 208 22.47 -0.85 -1.32
C LYS A 208 21.60 -2.11 -1.37
N CYS A 209 20.47 -2.05 -2.05
CA CYS A 209 19.73 -3.23 -2.46
C CYS A 209 20.64 -4.18 -3.23
N PRO A 210 20.59 -5.50 -2.99
CA PRO A 210 21.29 -6.44 -3.83
C PRO A 210 20.59 -6.54 -5.19
N CYS A 211 21.22 -5.92 -6.13
CA CYS A 211 21.37 -6.23 -7.54
C CYS A 211 20.32 -7.03 -8.30
N PHE A 212 19.68 -6.34 -9.19
CA PHE A 212 19.44 -6.91 -10.51
C PHE A 212 20.79 -7.06 -11.23
N LYS A 213 21.22 -8.28 -11.48
CA LYS A 213 22.11 -8.63 -12.60
C LYS A 213 21.22 -9.14 -13.73
N PHE A 214 21.41 -8.52 -14.88
CA PHE A 214 20.84 -8.94 -16.16
C PHE A 214 21.35 -10.35 -16.54
#